data_01fed752fa9a1a958db49f13cdc744a4
#
_entry.id   01fed752fa9a1a958db49f13cdc744a4
#
_cell.length_a   1.000
_cell.length_b   1.000
_cell.length_c   1.000
_cell.angle_alpha   90.00
_cell.angle_beta   90.00
_cell.angle_gamma   90.00
#
_symmetry.space_group_name_H-M   'P 1'
#
loop_
_entity.id
_entity.type
_entity.pdbx_description
1 polymer ?
#
loop_
_entity_poly.entity_id
_entity_poly.type
_entity_poly.pdbx_seq_one_letter_code
_entity_poly.pdbx_strand_id
1 'polypeptide(L)'
;MDITLRTLTENDLPFVKDIYDYYTLHTTVVYFVHCASIDELKNYIPVGDPVYRSFIIETPEGTPCGFCYFARFKPREAFRISVELTLYLKPEFTGQGYGKQTILRLEEIIRQEGFSNIMALISGENEASIRLFERCGFECCANIRQVAEKFGKKLDLRMYQKIL
;
A
#
# COMPACT_ATOMS: atom_id res chain seq x y z
N MET A 1 6.50 4.58 21.20
CA MET A 1 6.92 3.22 20.87
C MET A 1 6.69 2.94 19.40
N ASP A 2 7.58 2.19 18.79
CA ASP A 2 7.63 2.06 17.34
C ASP A 2 7.01 0.74 16.87
N ILE A 3 6.37 0.77 15.70
CA ILE A 3 5.93 -0.43 15.00
C ILE A 3 7.13 -1.30 14.57
N THR A 4 6.86 -2.56 14.29
CA THR A 4 7.80 -3.48 13.64
C THR A 4 7.29 -3.87 12.26
N LEU A 5 8.20 -3.96 11.30
CA LEU A 5 7.93 -4.53 9.97
C LEU A 5 8.54 -5.93 9.91
N ARG A 6 7.69 -6.94 10.00
CA ARG A 6 8.08 -8.35 9.89
C ARG A 6 7.89 -8.80 8.43
N THR A 7 8.87 -9.49 7.87
CA THR A 7 8.74 -10.04 6.50
C THR A 7 7.47 -10.88 6.36
N LEU A 8 6.67 -10.57 5.34
CA LEU A 8 5.44 -11.28 5.02
C LEU A 8 5.78 -12.61 4.33
N THR A 9 5.12 -13.66 4.77
CA THR A 9 5.24 -15.00 4.18
C THR A 9 3.90 -15.47 3.60
N GLU A 10 3.89 -16.55 2.87
CA GLU A 10 2.63 -17.12 2.35
C GLU A 10 1.62 -17.44 3.45
N ASN A 11 2.08 -17.80 4.64
CA ASN A 11 1.22 -18.07 5.79
C ASN A 11 0.47 -16.82 6.29
N ASP A 12 0.93 -15.63 5.94
CA ASP A 12 0.28 -14.36 6.30
C ASP A 12 -0.81 -13.94 5.31
N LEU A 13 -0.91 -14.57 4.15
CA LEU A 13 -1.86 -14.18 3.11
C LEU A 13 -3.33 -14.26 3.56
N PRO A 14 -3.77 -15.22 4.39
CA PRO A 14 -5.12 -15.16 4.95
C PRO A 14 -5.39 -13.88 5.77
N PHE A 15 -4.44 -13.44 6.56
CA PHE A 15 -4.52 -12.17 7.31
C PHE A 15 -4.65 -10.96 6.37
N VAL A 16 -3.84 -10.93 5.32
CA VAL A 16 -3.87 -9.88 4.29
C VAL A 16 -5.22 -9.89 3.57
N LYS A 17 -5.71 -11.07 3.21
CA LYS A 17 -7.01 -11.22 2.56
C LYS A 17 -8.14 -10.66 3.41
N ASP A 18 -8.16 -10.93 4.71
CA ASP A 18 -9.20 -10.42 5.60
C ASP A 18 -9.25 -8.89 5.59
N ILE A 19 -8.10 -8.23 5.55
CA ILE A 19 -8.02 -6.77 5.45
C ILE A 19 -8.53 -6.28 4.10
N TYR A 20 -8.08 -6.89 2.99
CA TYR A 20 -8.56 -6.53 1.66
C TYR A 20 -10.05 -6.76 1.49
N ASP A 21 -10.59 -7.87 2.01
CA ASP A 21 -12.01 -8.19 1.92
C ASP A 21 -12.85 -7.13 2.63
N TYR A 22 -12.42 -6.68 3.80
CA TYR A 22 -13.10 -5.60 4.50
C TYR A 22 -13.21 -4.34 3.63
N TYR A 23 -12.09 -3.86 3.10
CA TYR A 23 -12.06 -2.64 2.29
C TYR A 23 -12.74 -2.83 0.93
N THR A 24 -12.70 -4.02 0.38
CA THR A 24 -13.40 -4.36 -0.86
C THR A 24 -14.91 -4.28 -0.71
N LEU A 25 -15.44 -4.86 0.36
CA LEU A 25 -16.88 -4.96 0.59
C LEU A 25 -17.51 -3.68 1.15
N HIS A 26 -16.76 -2.90 1.89
CA HIS A 26 -17.32 -1.78 2.68
C HIS A 26 -16.87 -0.40 2.22
N THR A 27 -15.94 -0.29 1.27
CA THR A 27 -15.35 1.01 0.90
C THR A 27 -15.10 1.12 -0.60
N THR A 28 -14.84 2.36 -1.01
CA THR A 28 -14.34 2.70 -2.35
C THR A 28 -12.83 2.98 -2.37
N VAL A 29 -12.12 2.70 -1.27
CA VAL A 29 -10.67 2.97 -1.20
C VAL A 29 -9.83 1.85 -1.78
N VAL A 30 -10.39 0.66 -1.95
CA VAL A 30 -9.81 -0.48 -2.68
C VAL A 30 -10.62 -0.69 -3.95
N TYR A 31 -9.91 -0.87 -5.08
CA TYR A 31 -10.57 -0.99 -6.40
C TYR A 31 -10.86 -2.43 -6.83
N PHE A 32 -10.73 -3.40 -5.94
CA PHE A 32 -11.37 -4.69 -6.13
C PHE A 32 -12.89 -4.53 -6.04
N VAL A 33 -13.60 -5.08 -7.02
CA VAL A 33 -15.07 -5.12 -7.01
C VAL A 33 -15.56 -6.36 -6.27
N HIS A 34 -14.85 -7.47 -6.42
CA HIS A 34 -15.07 -8.73 -5.71
C HIS A 34 -13.86 -9.08 -4.84
N CYS A 35 -14.08 -9.81 -3.76
CA CYS A 35 -12.99 -10.26 -2.90
C CYS A 35 -11.98 -11.09 -3.70
N ALA A 36 -10.73 -10.68 -3.69
CA ALA A 36 -9.66 -11.39 -4.37
C ALA A 36 -9.34 -12.70 -3.64
N SER A 37 -9.08 -13.78 -4.39
CA SER A 37 -8.56 -15.02 -3.81
C SER A 37 -7.11 -14.84 -3.35
N ILE A 38 -6.63 -15.76 -2.51
CA ILE A 38 -5.22 -15.78 -2.10
C ILE A 38 -4.30 -15.88 -3.33
N ASP A 39 -4.65 -16.69 -4.32
CA ASP A 39 -3.85 -16.82 -5.55
C ASP A 39 -3.82 -15.52 -6.36
N GLU A 40 -4.94 -14.80 -6.43
CA GLU A 40 -4.98 -13.47 -7.06
C GLU A 40 -4.11 -12.47 -6.31
N LEU A 41 -4.12 -12.47 -4.98
CA LEU A 41 -3.29 -11.58 -4.16
C LEU A 41 -1.79 -11.78 -4.41
N LYS A 42 -1.36 -13.00 -4.71
CA LYS A 42 0.03 -13.30 -5.08
C LYS A 42 0.50 -12.59 -6.35
N ASN A 43 -0.42 -12.15 -7.22
CA ASN A 43 -0.08 -11.36 -8.40
C ASN A 43 0.30 -9.91 -8.07
N TYR A 44 -0.11 -9.42 -6.91
CA TYR A 44 0.11 -8.03 -6.48
C TYR A 44 1.17 -7.92 -5.40
N ILE A 45 1.18 -8.87 -4.46
CA ILE A 45 2.03 -8.82 -3.27
C ILE A 45 3.29 -9.63 -3.50
N PRO A 46 4.48 -9.02 -3.49
CA PRO A 46 5.73 -9.76 -3.63
C PRO A 46 5.97 -10.58 -2.36
N VAL A 47 6.06 -11.91 -2.52
CA VAL A 47 6.40 -12.83 -1.43
C VAL A 47 7.60 -13.67 -1.86
N GLY A 48 8.68 -13.61 -1.07
CA GLY A 48 9.91 -14.31 -1.42
C GLY A 48 10.66 -13.73 -2.63
N ASP A 49 10.33 -12.52 -3.04
CA ASP A 49 11.00 -11.83 -4.14
C ASP A 49 12.34 -11.25 -3.66
N PRO A 50 13.43 -11.38 -4.45
CA PRO A 50 14.73 -10.87 -4.02
C PRO A 50 14.87 -9.35 -4.10
N VAL A 51 13.97 -8.66 -4.82
CA VAL A 51 14.05 -7.20 -5.07
C VAL A 51 12.90 -6.47 -4.40
N TYR A 52 11.67 -6.92 -4.63
CA TYR A 52 10.46 -6.31 -4.10
C TYR A 52 10.05 -6.99 -2.81
N ARG A 53 9.57 -6.22 -1.82
CA ARG A 53 9.41 -6.74 -0.46
C ARG A 53 8.04 -6.40 0.12
N SER A 54 7.55 -7.30 0.94
CA SER A 54 6.30 -7.15 1.67
C SER A 54 6.48 -7.45 3.15
N PHE A 55 5.66 -6.81 3.98
CA PHE A 55 5.77 -6.88 5.44
C PHE A 55 4.39 -6.92 6.10
N ILE A 56 4.35 -7.61 7.23
CA ILE A 56 3.29 -7.44 8.23
C ILE A 56 3.69 -6.30 9.15
N ILE A 57 2.76 -5.40 9.38
CA ILE A 57 2.94 -4.29 10.34
C ILE A 57 2.48 -4.79 11.70
N GLU A 58 3.36 -4.71 12.68
CA GLU A 58 3.06 -5.10 14.06
C GLU A 58 3.13 -3.88 14.98
N THR A 59 2.18 -3.81 15.92
CA THR A 59 2.19 -2.77 16.96
C THR A 59 3.43 -2.91 17.85
N PRO A 60 3.73 -1.92 18.71
CA PRO A 60 4.82 -2.05 19.68
C PRO A 60 4.72 -3.27 20.59
N GLU A 61 3.50 -3.76 20.82
CA GLU A 61 3.23 -4.96 21.63
C GLU A 61 3.32 -6.27 20.81
N GLY A 62 3.62 -6.18 19.51
CA GLY A 62 3.77 -7.34 18.62
C GLY A 62 2.45 -7.84 18.01
N THR A 63 1.38 -7.07 18.07
CA THR A 63 0.11 -7.44 17.46
C THR A 63 0.08 -7.09 15.99
N PRO A 64 -0.19 -8.04 15.07
CA PRO A 64 -0.37 -7.72 13.65
C PRO A 64 -1.54 -6.75 13.43
N CYS A 65 -1.26 -5.60 12.83
CA CYS A 65 -2.25 -4.54 12.65
C CYS A 65 -2.45 -4.11 11.19
N GLY A 66 -1.64 -4.61 10.29
CA GLY A 66 -1.74 -4.27 8.87
C GLY A 66 -0.66 -4.95 8.04
N PHE A 67 -0.59 -4.58 6.78
CA PHE A 67 0.46 -5.02 5.87
C PHE A 67 0.86 -3.89 4.94
N CYS A 68 2.05 -4.01 4.39
CA CYS A 68 2.57 -3.06 3.42
C CYS A 68 3.55 -3.74 2.48
N TYR A 69 3.75 -3.16 1.32
CA TYR A 69 4.74 -3.64 0.37
C TYR A 69 5.14 -2.55 -0.61
N PHE A 70 6.27 -2.75 -1.26
CA PHE A 70 6.62 -2.04 -2.46
C PHE A 70 6.87 -3.04 -3.59
N ALA A 71 6.33 -2.74 -4.75
CA ALA A 71 6.36 -3.60 -5.92
C ALA A 71 6.80 -2.82 -7.15
N ARG A 72 7.02 -3.54 -8.25
CA ARG A 72 7.35 -2.93 -9.54
C ARG A 72 6.27 -1.93 -9.95
N PHE A 73 6.69 -0.71 -10.29
CA PHE A 73 5.75 0.31 -10.78
C PHE A 73 5.21 -0.02 -12.17
N LYS A 74 6.11 -0.28 -13.12
CA LYS A 74 5.76 -0.64 -14.50
C LYS A 74 6.72 -1.71 -15.02
N PRO A 75 6.28 -2.57 -15.97
CA PRO A 75 7.07 -3.74 -16.35
C PRO A 75 8.29 -3.43 -17.24
N ARG A 76 8.32 -2.28 -17.93
CA ARG A 76 9.44 -1.93 -18.79
C ARG A 76 10.67 -1.56 -17.97
N GLU A 77 11.83 -1.98 -18.43
CA GLU A 77 13.10 -1.87 -17.69
C GLU A 77 13.47 -0.44 -17.27
N ALA A 78 13.14 0.56 -18.08
CA ALA A 78 13.43 1.96 -17.73
C ALA A 78 12.75 2.40 -16.43
N PHE A 79 11.63 1.78 -16.04
CA PHE A 79 10.92 2.07 -14.79
C PHE A 79 11.49 1.36 -13.56
N ARG A 80 12.59 0.59 -13.69
CA ARG A 80 13.20 -0.16 -12.59
C ARG A 80 13.65 0.71 -11.40
N ILE A 81 13.81 2.00 -11.62
CA ILE A 81 14.20 2.96 -10.57
C ILE A 81 13.03 3.37 -9.66
N SER A 82 11.81 3.01 -10.03
CA SER A 82 10.59 3.39 -9.33
C SER A 82 9.90 2.18 -8.73
N VAL A 83 9.29 2.38 -7.58
CA VAL A 83 8.44 1.37 -6.93
C VAL A 83 7.07 1.96 -6.65
N GLU A 84 6.06 1.10 -6.56
CA GLU A 84 4.73 1.44 -6.05
C GLU A 84 4.59 0.94 -4.62
N LEU A 85 4.22 1.83 -3.71
CA LEU A 85 4.04 1.52 -2.30
C LEU A 85 2.56 1.32 -2.00
N THR A 86 2.24 0.24 -1.28
CA THR A 86 0.89 -0.08 -0.82
C THR A 86 0.91 -0.31 0.69
N LEU A 87 -0.10 0.20 1.37
CA LEU A 87 -0.24 0.11 2.82
C LEU A 87 -1.72 0.03 3.20
N TYR A 88 -2.08 -0.96 4.01
CA TYR A 88 -3.39 -1.07 4.62
C TYR A 88 -3.27 -1.46 6.09
N LEU A 89 -4.03 -0.77 6.94
CA LEU A 89 -4.19 -1.10 8.34
C LEU A 89 -5.59 -1.68 8.58
N LYS A 90 -5.72 -2.56 9.54
CA LYS A 90 -7.05 -2.92 10.04
C LYS A 90 -7.75 -1.65 10.56
N PRO A 91 -9.07 -1.51 10.37
CA PRO A 91 -9.80 -0.29 10.74
C PRO A 91 -9.57 0.15 12.19
N GLU A 92 -9.52 -0.79 13.12
CA GLU A 92 -9.34 -0.52 14.54
C GLU A 92 -7.95 0.03 14.91
N PHE A 93 -6.99 -0.06 13.99
CA PHE A 93 -5.62 0.46 14.20
C PHE A 93 -5.32 1.74 13.41
N THR A 94 -6.32 2.30 12.74
CA THR A 94 -6.17 3.57 12.03
C THR A 94 -6.16 4.76 13.00
N GLY A 95 -5.58 5.89 12.58
CA GLY A 95 -5.57 7.11 13.39
C GLY A 95 -4.59 7.11 14.57
N GLN A 96 -3.73 6.10 14.70
CA GLN A 96 -2.78 5.97 15.83
C GLN A 96 -1.33 6.28 15.42
N GLY A 97 -1.12 6.81 14.22
CA GLY A 97 0.22 7.16 13.73
C GLY A 97 0.98 6.00 13.09
N TYR A 98 0.45 4.79 13.07
CA TYR A 98 1.13 3.62 12.51
C TYR A 98 1.37 3.74 11.01
N GLY A 99 0.44 4.32 10.27
CA GLY A 99 0.61 4.55 8.83
C GLY A 99 1.81 5.44 8.52
N LYS A 100 1.98 6.53 9.27
CA LYS A 100 3.14 7.43 9.10
C LYS A 100 4.45 6.71 9.40
N GLN A 101 4.53 5.99 10.50
CA GLN A 101 5.73 5.22 10.85
C GLN A 101 6.07 4.19 9.77
N THR A 102 5.05 3.51 9.23
CA THR A 102 5.22 2.53 8.15
C THR A 102 5.80 3.16 6.90
N ILE A 103 5.24 4.27 6.44
CA ILE A 103 5.73 4.97 5.24
C ILE A 103 7.18 5.40 5.41
N LEU A 104 7.52 6.00 6.54
CA LEU A 104 8.90 6.47 6.81
C LEU A 104 9.91 5.30 6.84
N ARG A 105 9.54 4.18 7.43
CA ARG A 105 10.39 2.98 7.43
C ARG A 105 10.53 2.35 6.06
N LEU A 106 9.45 2.26 5.31
CA LEU A 106 9.51 1.76 3.92
C LEU A 106 10.36 2.67 3.04
N GLU A 107 10.24 3.98 3.18
CA GLU A 107 11.07 4.93 2.44
C GLU A 107 12.56 4.67 2.70
N GLU A 108 12.94 4.45 3.95
CA GLU A 108 14.32 4.13 4.29
C GLU A 108 14.80 2.83 3.63
N ILE A 109 13.99 1.77 3.71
CA ILE A 109 14.30 0.48 3.07
C ILE A 109 14.42 0.65 1.55
N ILE A 110 13.46 1.34 0.93
CA ILE A 110 13.43 1.58 -0.52
C ILE A 110 14.67 2.37 -0.97
N ARG A 111 15.06 3.38 -0.20
CA ARG A 111 16.27 4.16 -0.45
C ARG A 111 17.53 3.30 -0.37
N GLN A 112 17.64 2.45 0.64
CA GLN A 112 18.77 1.54 0.83
C GLN A 112 18.88 0.50 -0.28
N GLU A 113 17.74 0.06 -0.83
CA GLU A 113 17.70 -0.84 -1.99
C GLU A 113 18.07 -0.15 -3.33
N GLY A 114 18.29 1.16 -3.32
CA GLY A 114 18.77 1.91 -4.48
C GLY A 114 17.68 2.48 -5.41
N PHE A 115 16.42 2.43 -5.00
CA PHE A 115 15.34 3.08 -5.76
C PHE A 115 15.37 4.60 -5.55
N SER A 116 14.93 5.35 -6.55
CA SER A 116 14.97 6.82 -6.54
C SER A 116 13.61 7.48 -6.58
N ASN A 117 12.52 6.73 -6.74
CA ASN A 117 11.18 7.26 -6.81
C ASN A 117 10.15 6.30 -6.23
N ILE A 118 9.27 6.81 -5.38
CA ILE A 118 8.17 6.05 -4.80
C ILE A 118 6.86 6.61 -5.35
N MET A 119 6.04 5.72 -5.94
CA MET A 119 4.70 6.02 -6.39
C MET A 119 3.67 5.47 -5.40
N ALA A 120 2.61 6.23 -5.17
CA ALA A 120 1.45 5.78 -4.42
C ALA A 120 0.19 6.10 -5.23
N LEU A 121 -0.61 5.08 -5.53
CA LEU A 121 -1.86 5.22 -6.26
C LEU A 121 -3.00 5.15 -5.24
N ILE A 122 -3.77 6.23 -5.14
CA ILE A 122 -4.74 6.42 -4.06
C ILE A 122 -6.10 6.74 -4.66
N SER A 123 -7.14 6.04 -4.18
CA SER A 123 -8.52 6.40 -4.52
C SER A 123 -8.78 7.87 -4.23
N GLY A 124 -9.42 8.58 -5.16
CA GLY A 124 -9.78 9.99 -4.98
C GLY A 124 -10.69 10.24 -3.77
N GLU A 125 -11.36 9.22 -3.25
CA GLU A 125 -12.21 9.29 -2.07
C GLU A 125 -11.48 8.94 -0.76
N ASN A 126 -10.24 8.47 -0.84
CA ASN A 126 -9.46 8.10 0.34
C ASN A 126 -8.72 9.29 0.93
N GLU A 127 -9.46 10.23 1.52
CA GLU A 127 -8.88 11.44 2.10
C GLU A 127 -7.87 11.16 3.22
N ALA A 128 -8.10 10.13 4.02
CA ALA A 128 -7.19 9.76 5.10
C ALA A 128 -5.81 9.38 4.56
N SER A 129 -5.76 8.55 3.51
CA SER A 129 -4.52 8.16 2.85
C SER A 129 -3.85 9.35 2.15
N ILE A 130 -4.63 10.17 1.44
CA ILE A 130 -4.14 11.38 0.77
C ILE A 130 -3.40 12.27 1.78
N ARG A 131 -4.03 12.61 2.90
CA ARG A 131 -3.41 13.43 3.95
C ARG A 131 -2.17 12.77 4.55
N LEU A 132 -2.22 11.46 4.75
CA LEU A 132 -1.09 10.70 5.28
C LEU A 132 0.13 10.80 4.37
N PHE A 133 -0.03 10.55 3.07
CA PHE A 133 1.07 10.61 2.11
C PHE A 133 1.59 12.05 1.95
N GLU A 134 0.72 13.05 1.92
CA GLU A 134 1.12 14.44 1.88
C GLU A 134 1.97 14.83 3.11
N ARG A 135 1.59 14.39 4.30
CA ARG A 135 2.38 14.61 5.53
C ARG A 135 3.73 13.91 5.50
N CYS A 136 3.88 12.87 4.70
CA CYS A 136 5.14 12.16 4.51
C CYS A 136 5.97 12.73 3.36
N GLY A 137 5.56 13.87 2.78
CA GLY A 137 6.31 14.57 1.74
C GLY A 137 6.05 14.09 0.32
N PHE A 138 5.00 13.32 0.10
CA PHE A 138 4.54 12.96 -1.25
C PHE A 138 3.76 14.11 -1.88
N GLU A 139 3.93 14.27 -3.19
CA GLU A 139 3.23 15.28 -3.98
C GLU A 139 2.27 14.65 -4.97
N CYS A 140 1.09 15.23 -5.15
CA CYS A 140 0.14 14.80 -6.16
C CYS A 140 0.68 15.14 -7.54
N CYS A 141 0.95 14.12 -8.36
CA CYS A 141 1.45 14.31 -9.72
C CYS A 141 0.40 14.07 -10.80
N ALA A 142 -0.73 13.46 -10.47
CA ALA A 142 -1.85 13.28 -11.39
C ALA A 142 -3.16 13.00 -10.66
N ASN A 143 -4.26 13.44 -11.27
CA ASN A 143 -5.61 13.02 -10.91
C ASN A 143 -6.32 12.51 -12.17
N ILE A 144 -6.52 11.20 -12.25
CA ILE A 144 -7.18 10.57 -13.39
C ILE A 144 -8.66 10.47 -13.06
N ARG A 145 -9.45 11.29 -13.72
CA ARG A 145 -10.88 11.41 -13.43
C ARG A 145 -11.68 10.25 -14.00
N GLN A 146 -12.62 9.73 -13.22
CA GLN A 146 -13.62 8.73 -13.63
C GLN A 146 -13.01 7.50 -14.30
N VAL A 147 -11.86 7.05 -13.80
CA VAL A 147 -11.08 5.95 -14.38
C VAL A 147 -11.54 4.58 -13.90
N ALA A 148 -12.25 4.52 -12.77
CA ALA A 148 -12.76 3.28 -12.18
C ALA A 148 -14.24 3.42 -11.83
N GLU A 149 -14.90 2.26 -11.67
CA GLU A 149 -16.30 2.22 -11.24
C GLU A 149 -16.48 1.16 -10.16
N LYS A 150 -17.14 1.54 -9.08
CA LYS A 150 -17.46 0.64 -7.97
C LYS A 150 -18.74 1.11 -7.28
N PHE A 151 -19.61 0.18 -6.92
CA PHE A 151 -20.92 0.46 -6.30
C PHE A 151 -21.78 1.42 -7.14
N GLY A 152 -21.71 1.30 -8.47
CA GLY A 152 -22.45 2.18 -9.39
C GLY A 152 -21.94 3.63 -9.45
N LYS A 153 -20.76 3.89 -8.90
CA LYS A 153 -20.15 5.21 -8.80
C LYS A 153 -18.82 5.24 -9.54
N LYS A 154 -18.60 6.29 -10.32
CA LYS A 154 -17.31 6.53 -10.98
C LYS A 154 -16.33 7.15 -10.01
N LEU A 155 -15.10 6.68 -10.04
CA LEU A 155 -14.05 7.02 -9.08
C LEU A 155 -12.83 7.57 -9.80
N ASP A 156 -12.20 8.56 -9.18
CA ASP A 156 -10.92 9.10 -9.61
C ASP A 156 -9.77 8.26 -9.02
N LEU A 157 -8.64 8.26 -9.71
CA LEU A 157 -7.39 7.74 -9.19
C LEU A 157 -6.39 8.91 -9.07
N ARG A 158 -5.88 9.14 -7.87
CA ARG A 158 -4.81 10.09 -7.64
C ARG A 158 -3.47 9.37 -7.60
N MET A 159 -2.48 9.96 -8.26
CA MET A 159 -1.12 9.47 -8.24
C MET A 159 -0.26 10.45 -7.44
N TYR A 160 0.41 9.91 -6.44
CA TYR A 160 1.36 10.63 -5.60
C TYR A 160 2.75 10.08 -5.83
N GLN A 161 3.76 10.93 -5.74
CA GLN A 161 5.15 10.50 -5.85
C GLN A 161 6.04 11.19 -4.83
N LYS A 162 7.12 10.53 -4.49
CA LYS A 162 8.24 11.11 -3.74
C LYS A 162 9.55 10.72 -4.42
N ILE A 163 10.27 11.73 -4.87
CA ILE A 163 11.62 11.56 -5.39
C ILE A 163 12.59 11.51 -4.22
N LEU A 164 13.41 10.48 -4.19
CA LEU A 164 14.35 10.25 -3.08
C LEU A 164 15.72 10.90 -3.29
#